data_bdf737f256e0591a1cb6a56989fda800
#
_entry.id   bdf737f256e0591a1cb6a56989fda800
#
_cell.length_a   1.000
_cell.length_b   1.000
_cell.length_c   1.000
_cell.angle_alpha   90.00
_cell.angle_beta   90.00
_cell.angle_gamma   90.00
#
_symmetry.space_group_name_H-M   'P 1'
#
loop_
_entity.id
_entity.type
_entity.pdbx_description
1 polymer ?
#
loop_
_entity_poly.entity_id
_entity_poly.type
_entity_poly.pdbx_seq_one_letter_code
_entity_poly.pdbx_strand_id
1 'polypeptide(L)'
;MELACSGFTALNVGADFEEPEDIQEYLALDAPPNTSIWRKPSASDDTTAPMVLKRLHQSFILAEVTVSADFAMEFDQAGLVIFVDSLSDASVRRSPNAVRRSSRYSRSSPSSLATGRWAKAGLMLVGGELHVASVVAISSCGSDWSSAGRMPSATTAFDPYSLTSQSLRIKFERVDQSLWIWYKIPDEDQVSDRDPLGPGQRTPEDVWSGWKKMREIMGFFAGLEQKGNIWVGCYASRPMDFEPSNSWEELDGLAAEFEDLDIL
;
A
#
# COMPACT_ATOMS: atom_id res chain seq x y z
N MET A 1 -31.38 11.03 -7.13
CA MET A 1 -30.85 9.97 -6.24
C MET A 1 -29.36 10.27 -6.19
N GLU A 2 -28.94 11.04 -5.18
CA GLU A 2 -27.54 11.37 -4.98
C GLU A 2 -26.80 10.07 -4.61
N LEU A 3 -25.88 9.68 -5.47
CA LEU A 3 -24.89 8.65 -5.16
C LEU A 3 -24.08 9.17 -3.97
N ALA A 4 -24.18 8.50 -2.83
CA ALA A 4 -23.36 8.78 -1.68
C ALA A 4 -21.89 8.55 -2.11
N CYS A 5 -21.14 9.62 -2.32
CA CYS A 5 -19.70 9.53 -2.53
C CYS A 5 -19.11 8.83 -1.29
N SER A 6 -18.46 7.70 -1.47
CA SER A 6 -17.81 6.90 -0.42
C SER A 6 -16.73 7.67 0.37
N GLY A 7 -16.41 8.88 -0.06
CA GLY A 7 -15.35 9.73 0.49
C GLY A 7 -13.94 9.28 0.09
N PHE A 8 -13.85 8.29 -0.77
CA PHE A 8 -12.58 7.86 -1.37
C PHE A 8 -12.29 8.61 -2.68
N THR A 9 -11.03 8.60 -3.06
CA THR A 9 -10.53 9.19 -4.31
C THR A 9 -9.58 8.21 -4.96
N ALA A 10 -9.90 7.81 -6.19
CA ALA A 10 -9.04 6.97 -7.02
C ALA A 10 -8.02 7.83 -7.77
N LEU A 11 -6.75 7.44 -7.74
CA LEU A 11 -5.63 8.10 -8.40
C LEU A 11 -4.87 7.11 -9.28
N ASN A 12 -4.52 7.53 -10.49
CA ASN A 12 -3.73 6.75 -11.45
C ASN A 12 -4.33 5.39 -11.84
N VAL A 13 -5.61 5.19 -11.60
CA VAL A 13 -6.32 3.96 -11.98
C VAL A 13 -6.58 3.94 -13.49
N GLY A 14 -6.73 2.76 -14.07
CA GLY A 14 -7.07 2.57 -15.48
C GLY A 14 -8.45 3.15 -15.83
N ALA A 15 -8.71 3.29 -17.13
CA ALA A 15 -10.00 3.78 -17.62
C ALA A 15 -11.16 2.80 -17.31
N ASP A 16 -10.81 1.54 -17.13
CA ASP A 16 -11.75 0.45 -16.85
C ASP A 16 -11.96 0.22 -15.35
N PHE A 17 -11.37 1.08 -14.49
CA PHE A 17 -11.59 1.00 -13.06
C PHE A 17 -13.03 1.31 -12.71
N GLU A 18 -13.71 0.34 -12.13
CA GLU A 18 -15.04 0.49 -11.58
C GLU A 18 -14.94 0.61 -10.05
N GLU A 19 -15.45 1.72 -9.51
CA GLU A 19 -15.51 1.90 -8.06
C GLU A 19 -16.53 0.89 -7.48
N PRO A 20 -16.13 -0.01 -6.56
CA PRO A 20 -17.04 -0.98 -5.97
C PRO A 20 -18.12 -0.28 -5.13
N GLU A 21 -19.26 -0.95 -4.92
CA GLU A 21 -20.36 -0.44 -4.09
C GLU A 21 -19.90 -0.18 -2.65
N ASP A 22 -19.05 -1.05 -2.12
CA ASP A 22 -18.40 -0.91 -0.82
C ASP A 22 -16.89 -1.16 -0.91
N ILE A 23 -16.12 -0.06 -0.99
CA ILE A 23 -14.66 -0.09 -1.01
C ILE A 23 -14.09 -0.69 0.28
N GLN A 24 -14.82 -0.63 1.39
CA GLN A 24 -14.34 -1.14 2.67
C GLN A 24 -14.42 -2.67 2.71
N GLU A 25 -15.41 -3.26 2.04
CA GLU A 25 -15.55 -4.71 1.95
C GLU A 25 -14.56 -5.32 0.94
N TYR A 26 -14.50 -4.75 -0.27
CA TYR A 26 -13.64 -5.26 -1.35
C TYR A 26 -13.20 -4.15 -2.31
N LEU A 27 -11.94 -4.22 -2.73
CA LEU A 27 -11.35 -3.35 -3.74
C LEU A 27 -10.32 -4.12 -4.55
N ALA A 28 -10.34 -3.97 -5.89
CA ALA A 28 -9.30 -4.44 -6.78
C ALA A 28 -8.56 -3.26 -7.44
N LEU A 29 -7.25 -3.34 -7.56
CA LEU A 29 -6.39 -2.38 -8.26
C LEU A 29 -5.49 -3.09 -9.26
N ASP A 30 -5.48 -2.60 -10.50
CA ASP A 30 -4.54 -3.03 -11.53
C ASP A 30 -3.41 -2.03 -11.67
N ALA A 31 -2.17 -2.48 -11.42
CA ALA A 31 -0.98 -1.65 -11.55
C ALA A 31 -0.24 -2.00 -12.85
N PRO A 32 -0.27 -1.12 -13.86
CA PRO A 32 0.51 -1.32 -15.07
C PRO A 32 2.02 -1.24 -14.79
N PRO A 33 2.86 -1.76 -15.68
CA PRO A 33 4.32 -1.61 -15.59
C PRO A 33 4.75 -0.15 -15.45
N ASN A 34 5.93 0.07 -14.89
CA ASN A 34 6.53 1.39 -14.68
C ASN A 34 5.72 2.30 -13.76
N THR A 35 5.07 1.71 -12.74
CA THR A 35 4.33 2.45 -11.71
C THR A 35 5.02 2.33 -10.35
N SER A 36 5.06 3.42 -9.58
CA SER A 36 5.82 3.48 -8.34
C SER A 36 5.25 4.48 -7.34
N ILE A 37 5.56 4.26 -6.06
CA ILE A 37 5.58 5.28 -5.01
C ILE A 37 7.00 5.29 -4.45
N TRP A 38 7.80 6.29 -4.84
CA TRP A 38 9.21 6.33 -4.50
C TRP A 38 9.77 7.75 -4.46
N ARG A 39 10.63 8.06 -3.49
CA ARG A 39 11.38 9.32 -3.41
C ARG A 39 12.86 9.06 -3.71
N LYS A 40 13.38 9.69 -4.75
CA LYS A 40 14.82 9.73 -5.01
C LYS A 40 15.45 10.89 -4.23
N PRO A 41 16.71 10.77 -3.78
CA PRO A 41 17.42 11.88 -3.16
C PRO A 41 17.37 13.14 -4.04
N SER A 42 17.03 14.27 -3.43
CA SER A 42 16.95 15.58 -4.10
C SER A 42 15.97 15.66 -5.29
N ALA A 43 15.00 14.75 -5.37
CA ALA A 43 13.97 14.71 -6.40
C ALA A 43 12.56 14.83 -5.80
N SER A 44 11.58 15.04 -6.69
CA SER A 44 10.17 14.93 -6.35
C SER A 44 9.79 13.45 -6.16
N ASP A 45 8.68 13.21 -5.44
CA ASP A 45 8.11 11.90 -5.34
C ASP A 45 7.63 11.40 -6.70
N ASP A 46 7.95 10.16 -7.01
CA ASP A 46 7.24 9.37 -7.99
C ASP A 46 5.99 8.81 -7.30
N THR A 47 4.81 9.13 -7.81
CA THR A 47 3.51 8.68 -7.29
C THR A 47 2.63 8.23 -8.45
N THR A 48 3.21 7.43 -9.34
CA THR A 48 2.53 6.91 -10.54
C THR A 48 1.68 5.67 -10.27
N ALA A 49 1.87 5.02 -9.13
CA ALA A 49 1.12 3.85 -8.73
C ALA A 49 -0.39 4.12 -8.63
N PRO A 50 -1.26 3.18 -9.06
CA PRO A 50 -2.69 3.20 -8.75
C PRO A 50 -2.94 3.19 -7.25
N MET A 51 -3.86 4.04 -6.82
CA MET A 51 -4.23 4.20 -5.42
C MET A 51 -5.70 4.54 -5.26
N VAL A 52 -6.30 4.05 -4.17
CA VAL A 52 -7.62 4.50 -3.69
C VAL A 52 -7.44 5.01 -2.27
N LEU A 53 -7.66 6.30 -2.07
CA LEU A 53 -7.30 7.02 -0.86
C LEU A 53 -8.50 7.74 -0.25
N LYS A 54 -8.61 7.72 1.07
CA LYS A 54 -9.54 8.53 1.86
C LYS A 54 -8.81 9.71 2.47
N ARG A 55 -9.36 10.91 2.25
CA ARG A 55 -8.88 12.11 2.94
C ARG A 55 -9.48 12.19 4.32
N LEU A 56 -8.64 12.34 5.33
CA LEU A 56 -9.10 12.49 6.70
C LEU A 56 -9.23 13.97 7.06
N HIS A 57 -10.39 14.34 7.60
CA HIS A 57 -10.68 15.68 8.13
C HIS A 57 -10.47 15.77 9.63
N GLN A 58 -10.22 14.65 10.27
CA GLN A 58 -9.96 14.49 11.69
C GLN A 58 -8.64 13.76 11.91
N SER A 59 -8.26 13.60 13.17
CA SER A 59 -7.02 12.88 13.48
C SER A 59 -7.08 11.44 13.00
N PHE A 60 -6.04 10.99 12.31
CA PHE A 60 -5.83 9.58 12.00
C PHE A 60 -5.60 8.77 13.28
N ILE A 61 -6.26 7.66 13.43
CA ILE A 61 -6.10 6.73 14.55
C ILE A 61 -5.47 5.44 14.05
N LEU A 62 -6.15 4.76 13.12
CA LEU A 62 -5.65 3.53 12.53
C LEU A 62 -6.19 3.34 11.10
N ALA A 63 -5.49 2.51 10.32
CA ALA A 63 -6.01 1.90 9.09
C ALA A 63 -5.54 0.47 9.02
N GLU A 64 -6.40 -0.45 8.60
CA GLU A 64 -6.04 -1.84 8.37
C GLU A 64 -6.72 -2.39 7.12
N VAL A 65 -6.08 -3.38 6.48
CA VAL A 65 -6.58 -4.07 5.29
C VAL A 65 -5.94 -5.44 5.15
N THR A 66 -6.64 -6.37 4.56
CA THR A 66 -6.07 -7.62 4.04
C THR A 66 -5.74 -7.42 2.56
N VAL A 67 -4.53 -7.77 2.14
CA VAL A 67 -4.07 -7.64 0.75
C VAL A 67 -3.56 -8.96 0.21
N SER A 68 -3.90 -9.25 -1.04
CA SER A 68 -3.39 -10.37 -1.82
C SER A 68 -3.15 -9.93 -3.27
N ALA A 69 -2.24 -10.59 -3.98
CA ALA A 69 -2.01 -10.36 -5.41
C ALA A 69 -1.18 -11.49 -6.02
N ASP A 70 -1.24 -11.58 -7.35
CA ASP A 70 -0.39 -12.48 -8.14
C ASP A 70 0.94 -11.80 -8.49
N PHE A 71 1.87 -11.79 -7.54
CA PHE A 71 3.18 -11.17 -7.70
C PHE A 71 4.05 -11.98 -8.67
N ALA A 72 4.47 -11.38 -9.77
CA ALA A 72 5.23 -12.04 -10.83
C ALA A 72 6.55 -11.33 -11.19
N MET A 73 6.60 -10.01 -11.01
CA MET A 73 7.75 -9.20 -11.41
C MET A 73 8.50 -8.70 -10.18
N GLU A 74 9.82 -8.59 -10.32
CA GLU A 74 10.68 -8.02 -9.27
C GLU A 74 10.17 -6.64 -8.85
N PHE A 75 10.04 -6.43 -7.55
CA PHE A 75 9.47 -5.24 -6.91
C PHE A 75 7.97 -5.02 -7.12
N ASP A 76 7.22 -5.99 -7.65
CA ASP A 76 5.76 -5.96 -7.53
C ASP A 76 5.37 -5.79 -6.07
N GLN A 77 4.42 -4.90 -5.79
CA GLN A 77 4.05 -4.58 -4.41
C GLN A 77 2.61 -4.08 -4.29
N ALA A 78 1.97 -4.43 -3.20
CA ALA A 78 0.63 -3.97 -2.85
C ALA A 78 0.43 -3.87 -1.33
N GLY A 79 -0.43 -2.97 -0.86
CA GLY A 79 -0.70 -2.79 0.56
C GLY A 79 -1.33 -1.45 0.92
N LEU A 80 -1.07 -0.99 2.16
CA LEU A 80 -1.49 0.31 2.67
C LEU A 80 -0.46 1.40 2.36
N VAL A 81 -0.96 2.61 2.13
CA VAL A 81 -0.17 3.83 2.01
C VAL A 81 -0.80 4.97 2.80
N ILE A 82 0.02 5.80 3.43
CA ILE A 82 -0.38 7.03 4.12
C ILE A 82 0.49 8.18 3.68
N PHE A 83 -0.14 9.30 3.35
CA PHE A 83 0.51 10.56 2.99
C PHE A 83 0.16 11.64 4.01
N VAL A 84 1.16 12.41 4.39
CA VAL A 84 1.04 13.54 5.31
C VAL A 84 1.65 14.76 4.66
N ASP A 85 0.82 15.76 4.33
CA ASP A 85 1.19 17.00 3.65
C ASP A 85 1.91 16.83 2.30
N SER A 86 1.89 15.61 1.73
CA SER A 86 2.58 15.27 0.48
C SER A 86 1.70 15.44 -0.75
N LEU A 87 0.40 15.20 -0.62
CA LEU A 87 -0.55 15.31 -1.71
C LEU A 87 -1.25 16.67 -1.66
N SER A 88 -1.13 17.45 -2.73
CA SER A 88 -1.91 18.67 -2.86
C SER A 88 -3.26 18.39 -3.52
N ASP A 89 -4.29 19.17 -3.18
CA ASP A 89 -5.61 19.09 -3.82
C ASP A 89 -5.52 19.26 -5.35
N ALA A 90 -4.48 19.92 -5.85
CA ALA A 90 -4.24 20.10 -7.27
C ALA A 90 -3.74 18.83 -7.98
N SER A 91 -3.01 17.95 -7.27
CA SER A 91 -2.59 16.66 -7.80
C SER A 91 -3.74 15.64 -7.85
N VAL A 92 -4.64 15.73 -6.88
CA VAL A 92 -5.83 14.87 -6.76
C VAL A 92 -6.91 15.19 -7.82
N ARG A 93 -7.02 16.47 -8.26
CA ARG A 93 -8.06 16.92 -9.22
C ARG A 93 -7.71 16.68 -10.69
N ARG A 94 -6.61 16.05 -11.01
CA ARG A 94 -6.27 15.71 -12.41
C ARG A 94 -7.14 14.54 -12.88
N SER A 95 -8.25 14.91 -13.56
CA SER A 95 -9.14 13.97 -14.25
C SER A 95 -8.35 13.05 -15.21
N PRO A 96 -8.66 11.75 -15.31
CA PRO A 96 -7.99 10.78 -16.18
C PRO A 96 -8.12 11.09 -17.68
N ASN A 97 -8.97 12.04 -18.10
CA ASN A 97 -9.21 12.38 -19.50
C ASN A 97 -8.34 13.50 -20.09
N ALA A 98 -7.32 13.99 -19.39
CA ALA A 98 -6.39 14.94 -19.96
C ALA A 98 -5.36 14.23 -20.84
N VAL A 99 -5.70 14.00 -22.11
CA VAL A 99 -4.78 13.59 -23.16
C VAL A 99 -3.51 14.45 -23.08
N ARG A 100 -2.41 13.82 -22.71
CA ARG A 100 -1.08 14.43 -22.65
C ARG A 100 -0.67 14.88 -24.05
N ARG A 101 -1.01 16.12 -24.45
CA ARG A 101 -0.28 16.78 -25.52
C ARG A 101 1.12 17.09 -24.99
N SER A 102 2.08 16.33 -25.50
CA SER A 102 3.50 16.56 -25.32
C SER A 102 3.86 17.99 -25.69
N SER A 103 3.95 18.87 -24.70
CA SER A 103 4.62 20.15 -24.85
C SER A 103 6.03 19.98 -24.25
N ARG A 104 7.00 19.79 -25.14
CA ARG A 104 8.41 19.99 -24.79
C ARG A 104 8.59 21.46 -24.41
N TYR A 105 9.31 21.70 -23.32
CA TYR A 105 9.60 23.00 -22.70
C TYR A 105 8.48 23.59 -21.81
N SER A 106 8.36 23.05 -20.64
CA SER A 106 8.04 23.84 -19.46
C SER A 106 9.17 23.62 -18.45
N ARG A 107 10.09 24.58 -18.35
CA ARG A 107 10.98 24.72 -17.18
C ARG A 107 10.06 25.01 -16.01
N SER A 108 9.63 23.97 -15.30
CA SER A 108 9.10 24.13 -13.95
C SER A 108 10.26 24.60 -13.08
N SER A 109 10.11 25.78 -12.50
CA SER A 109 10.96 26.31 -11.44
C SER A 109 11.25 25.21 -10.41
N PRO A 110 12.44 25.17 -9.79
CA PRO A 110 12.72 24.28 -8.67
C PRO A 110 11.87 24.74 -7.47
N SER A 111 10.59 24.38 -7.49
CA SER A 111 9.64 24.74 -6.45
C SER A 111 9.58 23.63 -5.44
N SER A 112 10.04 23.94 -4.27
CA SER A 112 9.90 23.26 -2.99
C SER A 112 10.29 21.78 -3.02
N LEU A 113 11.42 21.50 -2.40
CA LEU A 113 11.78 20.21 -1.83
C LEU A 113 10.50 19.56 -1.26
N ALA A 114 10.21 18.34 -1.65
CA ALA A 114 9.07 17.61 -1.14
C ALA A 114 9.10 17.64 0.39
N THR A 115 8.22 18.44 0.97
CA THR A 115 8.15 18.64 2.42
C THR A 115 7.25 17.61 3.09
N GLY A 116 6.43 16.94 2.32
CA GLY A 116 5.50 15.94 2.80
C GLY A 116 6.18 14.63 3.17
N ARG A 117 5.49 13.86 3.99
CA ARG A 117 5.92 12.53 4.46
C ARG A 117 4.96 11.50 3.93
N TRP A 118 5.46 10.32 3.65
CA TRP A 118 4.61 9.18 3.35
C TRP A 118 5.25 7.88 3.83
N ALA A 119 4.42 6.90 4.08
CA ALA A 119 4.81 5.54 4.36
C ALA A 119 3.91 4.58 3.61
N LYS A 120 4.46 3.48 3.11
CA LYS A 120 3.70 2.37 2.56
C LYS A 120 4.20 1.08 3.15
N ALA A 121 3.31 0.09 3.29
CA ALA A 121 3.66 -1.24 3.77
C ALA A 121 2.75 -2.29 3.15
N GLY A 122 3.29 -3.47 2.93
CA GLY A 122 2.56 -4.54 2.29
C GLY A 122 3.42 -5.71 1.90
N LEU A 123 2.95 -6.42 0.92
CA LEU A 123 3.68 -7.47 0.24
C LEU A 123 4.54 -6.87 -0.87
N MET A 124 5.75 -7.43 -1.03
CA MET A 124 6.70 -7.03 -2.08
C MET A 124 7.49 -8.24 -2.53
N LEU A 125 7.56 -8.46 -3.85
CA LEU A 125 8.40 -9.50 -4.45
C LEU A 125 9.84 -8.97 -4.55
N VAL A 126 10.79 -9.66 -3.90
CA VAL A 126 12.23 -9.30 -3.90
C VAL A 126 13.06 -10.56 -4.03
N GLY A 127 13.91 -10.63 -5.06
CA GLY A 127 14.77 -11.78 -5.31
C GLY A 127 14.00 -13.08 -5.55
N GLY A 128 12.80 -12.99 -6.12
CA GLY A 128 11.92 -14.13 -6.36
C GLY A 128 11.20 -14.65 -5.11
N GLU A 129 11.26 -13.92 -3.99
CA GLU A 129 10.60 -14.28 -2.74
C GLU A 129 9.65 -13.16 -2.29
N LEU A 130 8.50 -13.54 -1.74
CA LEU A 130 7.53 -12.57 -1.25
C LEU A 130 7.89 -12.13 0.17
N HIS A 131 8.05 -10.83 0.34
CA HIS A 131 8.44 -10.20 1.60
C HIS A 131 7.32 -9.33 2.17
N VAL A 132 7.26 -9.32 3.51
CA VAL A 132 6.53 -8.29 4.25
C VAL A 132 7.46 -7.08 4.36
N ALA A 133 7.12 -5.98 3.69
CA ALA A 133 8.03 -4.85 3.54
C ALA A 133 7.34 -3.50 3.78
N SER A 134 8.14 -2.50 4.12
CA SER A 134 7.72 -1.11 4.25
C SER A 134 8.72 -0.16 3.60
N VAL A 135 8.21 0.96 3.09
CA VAL A 135 9.02 2.05 2.57
C VAL A 135 8.53 3.36 3.19
N VAL A 136 9.46 4.20 3.60
CA VAL A 136 9.17 5.47 4.28
C VAL A 136 9.95 6.60 3.65
N ALA A 137 9.32 7.76 3.48
CA ALA A 137 9.98 8.99 3.07
C ALA A 137 9.57 10.14 4.00
N ILE A 138 10.47 10.57 4.86
CA ILE A 138 10.24 11.65 5.83
C ILE A 138 10.98 12.92 5.42
N SER A 139 12.13 12.76 4.80
CA SER A 139 13.03 13.86 4.43
C SER A 139 13.37 13.84 2.94
N SER A 140 14.08 14.88 2.50
CA SER A 140 14.61 14.95 1.13
C SER A 140 15.71 13.93 0.81
N CYS A 141 16.12 13.12 1.80
CA CYS A 141 17.19 12.13 1.63
C CYS A 141 16.80 10.93 0.76
N GLY A 142 15.51 10.78 0.46
CA GLY A 142 15.00 9.68 -0.33
C GLY A 142 14.11 8.74 0.46
N SER A 143 13.77 7.61 -0.17
CA SER A 143 12.99 6.53 0.44
C SER A 143 13.89 5.60 1.23
N ASP A 144 13.40 5.15 2.37
CA ASP A 144 14.03 4.16 3.24
C ASP A 144 13.20 2.88 3.24
N TRP A 145 13.77 1.80 2.67
CA TRP A 145 13.14 0.50 2.55
C TRP A 145 13.56 -0.43 3.70
N SER A 146 12.61 -1.24 4.17
CA SER A 146 12.83 -2.24 5.22
C SER A 146 11.96 -3.47 5.00
N SER A 147 12.53 -4.66 5.19
CA SER A 147 11.80 -5.93 5.21
C SER A 147 11.69 -6.46 6.64
N ALA A 148 10.50 -6.90 7.04
CA ALA A 148 10.26 -7.59 8.30
C ALA A 148 10.50 -9.11 8.20
N GLY A 149 10.63 -9.64 6.98
CA GLY A 149 10.87 -11.04 6.71
C GLY A 149 10.16 -11.53 5.46
N ARG A 150 10.43 -12.79 5.12
CA ARG A 150 9.77 -13.47 3.99
C ARG A 150 8.42 -14.03 4.44
N MET A 151 7.48 -14.07 3.51
CA MET A 151 6.26 -14.83 3.69
C MET A 151 6.60 -16.32 3.77
N PRO A 152 5.90 -17.10 4.60
CA PRO A 152 6.04 -18.55 4.58
C PRO A 152 5.77 -19.07 3.17
N SER A 153 6.68 -19.90 2.66
CA SER A 153 6.43 -20.54 1.37
C SER A 153 5.22 -21.50 1.51
N ALA A 154 4.22 -21.33 0.67
CA ALA A 154 3.07 -22.24 0.61
C ALA A 154 3.45 -23.60 0.02
N THR A 155 4.56 -24.19 0.46
CA THR A 155 4.97 -25.54 0.09
C THR A 155 4.22 -26.57 0.95
N THR A 156 2.95 -26.76 0.67
CA THR A 156 2.37 -28.08 0.87
C THR A 156 2.78 -28.92 -0.35
N ALA A 157 3.60 -29.91 -0.10
CA ALA A 157 4.30 -30.76 -1.09
C ALA A 157 3.37 -31.59 -2.01
N PHE A 158 2.11 -31.26 -2.18
CA PHE A 158 1.13 -32.09 -2.87
C PHE A 158 0.30 -31.42 -3.97
N ASP A 159 0.35 -30.11 -4.12
CA ASP A 159 -0.35 -29.45 -5.22
C ASP A 159 0.48 -28.34 -5.86
N PRO A 160 1.20 -28.62 -6.97
CA PRO A 160 1.93 -27.61 -7.72
C PRO A 160 1.02 -26.60 -8.43
N TYR A 161 -0.31 -26.80 -8.39
CA TYR A 161 -1.32 -25.89 -8.94
C TYR A 161 -2.13 -25.15 -7.85
N SER A 162 -1.90 -25.44 -6.59
CA SER A 162 -2.43 -24.61 -5.50
C SER A 162 -1.56 -23.37 -5.36
N LEU A 163 -1.82 -22.40 -6.22
CA LEU A 163 -1.51 -21.00 -5.96
C LEU A 163 -2.41 -20.57 -4.80
N THR A 164 -2.03 -20.94 -3.58
CA THR A 164 -2.62 -20.31 -2.40
C THR A 164 -2.20 -18.86 -2.49
N SER A 165 -3.11 -18.01 -2.88
CA SER A 165 -2.98 -16.56 -2.83
C SER A 165 -2.48 -16.19 -1.44
N GLN A 166 -1.21 -15.79 -1.34
CA GLN A 166 -0.65 -15.41 -0.06
C GLN A 166 -1.25 -14.06 0.31
N SER A 167 -2.01 -14.04 1.39
CA SER A 167 -2.62 -12.82 1.91
C SER A 167 -1.87 -12.30 3.12
N LEU A 168 -1.89 -10.99 3.31
CA LEU A 168 -1.30 -10.30 4.44
C LEU A 168 -2.27 -9.29 5.00
N ARG A 169 -2.53 -9.34 6.31
CA ARG A 169 -3.24 -8.26 7.00
C ARG A 169 -2.24 -7.24 7.52
N ILE A 170 -2.45 -5.96 7.17
CA ILE A 170 -1.56 -4.85 7.51
C ILE A 170 -2.33 -3.83 8.29
N LYS A 171 -1.69 -3.24 9.30
CA LYS A 171 -2.26 -2.17 10.09
C LYS A 171 -1.26 -1.02 10.26
N PHE A 172 -1.74 0.19 10.02
CA PHE A 172 -1.11 1.44 10.42
C PHE A 172 -1.81 1.95 11.68
N GLU A 173 -1.06 2.32 12.68
CA GLU A 173 -1.59 2.83 13.94
C GLU A 173 -0.82 4.08 14.36
N ARG A 174 -1.54 5.12 14.74
CA ARG A 174 -0.94 6.31 15.33
C ARG A 174 -0.80 6.14 16.83
N VAL A 175 0.45 6.21 17.30
CA VAL A 175 0.76 6.22 18.74
C VAL A 175 1.47 7.54 19.02
N ASP A 176 0.79 8.49 19.63
CA ASP A 176 1.23 9.86 19.83
C ASP A 176 1.60 10.54 18.50
N GLN A 177 2.91 10.80 18.30
CA GLN A 177 3.45 11.39 17.09
C GLN A 177 4.13 10.36 16.17
N SER A 178 4.10 9.08 16.52
CA SER A 178 4.72 7.98 15.78
C SER A 178 3.69 7.22 14.96
N LEU A 179 4.12 6.71 13.81
CA LEU A 179 3.38 5.71 13.03
C LEU A 179 3.94 4.34 13.36
N TRP A 180 3.09 3.46 13.87
CA TRP A 180 3.40 2.06 14.07
C TRP A 180 2.82 1.25 12.93
N ILE A 181 3.62 0.33 12.38
CA ILE A 181 3.23 -0.57 11.30
C ILE A 181 3.24 -1.99 11.86
N TRP A 182 2.11 -2.67 11.70
CA TRP A 182 1.90 -4.04 12.13
C TRP A 182 1.50 -4.90 10.95
N TYR A 183 1.76 -6.19 11.05
CA TYR A 183 1.28 -7.17 10.10
C TYR A 183 0.84 -8.45 10.79
N LYS A 184 -0.01 -9.20 10.11
CA LYS A 184 -0.50 -10.51 10.53
C LYS A 184 -0.64 -11.38 9.27
N ILE A 185 -0.21 -12.65 9.37
CA ILE A 185 -0.39 -13.64 8.31
C ILE A 185 -1.64 -14.45 8.67
N PRO A 186 -2.75 -14.34 7.90
CA PRO A 186 -4.03 -14.93 8.27
C PRO A 186 -3.98 -16.45 8.51
N ASP A 187 -3.19 -17.18 7.73
CA ASP A 187 -3.11 -18.64 7.80
C ASP A 187 -2.31 -19.17 9.01
N GLU A 188 -1.47 -18.34 9.64
CA GLU A 188 -0.74 -18.75 10.84
C GLU A 188 -1.68 -18.99 12.04
N ASP A 189 -2.85 -18.38 12.06
CA ASP A 189 -3.82 -18.57 13.15
C ASP A 189 -4.49 -19.95 13.13
N GLN A 190 -4.63 -20.58 11.96
CA GLN A 190 -5.24 -21.91 11.85
C GLN A 190 -4.31 -23.04 12.32
N VAL A 191 -3.00 -22.82 12.31
CA VAL A 191 -2.02 -23.80 12.77
C VAL A 191 -1.91 -23.81 14.29
N SER A 192 -2.22 -22.69 14.94
CA SER A 192 -2.19 -22.52 16.40
C SER A 192 -3.32 -23.29 17.14
N ASP A 193 -4.42 -23.65 16.47
CA ASP A 193 -5.50 -24.43 17.08
C ASP A 193 -5.16 -25.92 17.32
N ARG A 194 -3.96 -26.37 16.92
CA ARG A 194 -3.43 -27.69 17.28
C ARG A 194 -2.49 -27.64 18.50
N ASP A 195 -2.80 -26.79 19.46
CA ASP A 195 -2.08 -26.74 20.72
C ASP A 195 -2.38 -28.01 21.57
N PRO A 196 -1.37 -28.81 21.97
CA PRO A 196 -1.58 -30.01 22.77
C PRO A 196 -1.99 -29.73 24.23
N LEU A 197 -2.13 -28.46 24.63
CA LEU A 197 -2.54 -28.02 25.96
C LEU A 197 -3.99 -27.51 25.92
N GLY A 198 -4.94 -28.34 26.05
CA GLY A 198 -6.40 -28.18 26.11
C GLY A 198 -7.02 -26.78 26.31
N PRO A 199 -8.33 -26.63 26.06
CA PRO A 199 -9.00 -25.32 26.04
C PRO A 199 -9.19 -24.80 27.49
N GLY A 200 -8.26 -23.97 27.98
CA GLY A 200 -8.41 -23.46 29.32
C GLY A 200 -7.47 -22.38 29.83
N GLN A 201 -6.44 -22.03 29.12
CA GLN A 201 -5.47 -21.04 29.59
C GLN A 201 -5.02 -20.05 28.52
N ARG A 202 -5.99 -19.45 27.82
CA ARG A 202 -5.67 -18.27 26.99
C ARG A 202 -5.65 -17.05 27.90
N THR A 203 -4.49 -16.43 28.03
CA THR A 203 -4.38 -15.13 28.72
C THR A 203 -4.99 -14.03 27.82
N PRO A 204 -5.42 -12.89 28.36
CA PRO A 204 -5.86 -11.75 27.54
C PRO A 204 -4.81 -11.28 26.53
N GLU A 205 -3.52 -11.60 26.75
CA GLU A 205 -2.41 -11.32 25.83
C GLU A 205 -2.43 -12.22 24.58
N ASP A 206 -3.01 -13.43 24.67
CA ASP A 206 -3.16 -14.34 23.54
C ASP A 206 -4.21 -13.87 22.52
N VAL A 207 -5.14 -13.00 22.92
CA VAL A 207 -6.15 -12.41 22.02
C VAL A 207 -5.52 -11.34 21.09
N TRP A 208 -4.36 -10.79 21.47
CA TRP A 208 -3.53 -9.95 20.63
C TRP A 208 -2.53 -10.76 19.81
N SER A 209 -2.54 -12.08 19.93
CA SER A 209 -1.57 -13.04 19.42
C SER A 209 -1.71 -13.28 17.93
N GLY A 210 -1.15 -12.54 17.12
CA GLY A 210 -1.10 -12.70 15.66
C GLY A 210 -0.47 -11.47 15.02
N TRP A 211 -0.61 -10.31 15.65
CA TRP A 211 0.00 -9.09 15.16
C TRP A 211 1.48 -9.03 15.51
N LYS A 212 2.32 -8.87 14.48
CA LYS A 212 3.76 -8.68 14.61
C LYS A 212 4.09 -7.23 14.27
N LYS A 213 4.90 -6.55 15.12
CA LYS A 213 5.36 -5.19 14.84
C LYS A 213 6.39 -5.24 13.72
N MET A 214 6.11 -4.54 12.61
CA MET A 214 7.01 -4.43 11.47
C MET A 214 8.00 -3.28 11.71
N ARG A 215 7.46 -2.10 12.05
CA ARG A 215 8.25 -0.88 12.13
C ARG A 215 7.59 0.16 13.02
N GLU A 216 8.43 1.01 13.63
CA GLU A 216 8.03 2.25 14.27
C GLU A 216 8.72 3.42 13.58
N ILE A 217 7.95 4.44 13.24
CA ILE A 217 8.44 5.65 12.57
C ILE A 217 8.19 6.82 13.50
N MET A 218 9.23 7.17 14.26
CA MET A 218 9.15 8.25 15.24
C MET A 218 8.96 9.62 14.55
N GLY A 219 8.10 10.45 15.14
CA GLY A 219 7.86 11.80 14.63
C GLY A 219 7.18 11.87 13.27
N PHE A 220 6.58 10.76 12.79
CA PHE A 220 5.87 10.74 11.51
C PHE A 220 4.73 11.77 11.45
N PHE A 221 4.06 12.01 12.56
CA PHE A 221 2.99 13.01 12.70
C PHE A 221 3.43 14.30 13.40
N ALA A 222 4.73 14.47 13.66
CA ALA A 222 5.22 15.68 14.34
C ALA A 222 4.96 16.95 13.51
N GLY A 223 4.49 18.02 14.18
CA GLY A 223 4.15 19.27 13.52
C GLY A 223 2.80 19.29 12.80
N LEU A 224 2.03 18.20 12.88
CA LEU A 224 0.63 18.13 12.41
C LEU A 224 -0.30 18.67 13.50
N GLU A 225 -0.13 19.91 13.88
CA GLU A 225 -1.08 20.55 14.79
C GLU A 225 -2.36 20.90 14.02
N GLN A 226 -3.40 20.10 14.21
CA GLN A 226 -4.82 20.35 13.94
C GLN A 226 -5.29 20.56 12.49
N LYS A 227 -4.41 20.66 11.48
CA LYS A 227 -4.80 20.89 10.07
C LYS A 227 -3.97 20.10 9.06
N GLY A 228 -3.30 19.03 9.45
CA GLY A 228 -2.54 18.19 8.52
C GLY A 228 -3.45 17.59 7.46
N ASN A 229 -2.98 17.59 6.23
CA ASN A 229 -3.65 16.93 5.12
C ASN A 229 -3.21 15.47 5.10
N ILE A 230 -4.01 14.57 5.69
CA ILE A 230 -3.73 13.13 5.74
C ILE A 230 -4.59 12.42 4.69
N TRP A 231 -3.93 11.61 3.88
CA TRP A 231 -4.57 10.68 2.95
C TRP A 231 -4.08 9.28 3.27
N VAL A 232 -5.00 8.33 3.35
CA VAL A 232 -4.69 6.93 3.65
C VAL A 232 -5.56 6.01 2.83
N GLY A 233 -5.02 4.86 2.42
CA GLY A 233 -5.75 3.85 1.66
C GLY A 233 -4.85 2.81 1.02
N CYS A 234 -5.32 2.20 -0.04
CA CYS A 234 -4.68 1.08 -0.73
C CYS A 234 -3.86 1.54 -1.93
N TYR A 235 -2.80 0.80 -2.25
CA TYR A 235 -2.00 0.99 -3.45
C TYR A 235 -1.55 -0.35 -4.03
N ALA A 236 -1.35 -0.39 -5.34
CA ALA A 236 -0.65 -1.45 -6.05
C ALA A 236 0.42 -0.83 -6.97
N SER A 237 1.53 -1.54 -7.21
CA SER A 237 2.65 -0.97 -7.99
C SER A 237 3.49 -2.06 -8.62
N ARG A 238 3.83 -1.87 -9.91
CA ARG A 238 4.76 -2.68 -10.69
C ARG A 238 5.88 -1.79 -11.23
N PRO A 239 6.99 -1.61 -10.47
CA PRO A 239 8.05 -0.65 -10.81
C PRO A 239 8.89 -1.03 -12.01
N MET A 240 8.97 -2.32 -12.36
CA MET A 240 9.76 -2.77 -13.48
C MET A 240 9.20 -2.23 -14.79
N ASP A 241 10.11 -1.65 -15.59
CA ASP A 241 9.86 -1.27 -16.97
C ASP A 241 10.27 -2.43 -17.86
N PHE A 242 9.35 -2.88 -18.68
CA PHE A 242 9.65 -3.90 -19.67
C PHE A 242 9.79 -3.18 -21.01
N GLU A 243 11.01 -3.14 -21.54
CA GLU A 243 11.15 -2.82 -22.96
C GLU A 243 10.45 -3.92 -23.76
N PRO A 244 9.44 -3.59 -24.58
CA PRO A 244 8.73 -4.59 -25.36
C PRO A 244 9.72 -5.18 -26.39
N SER A 245 10.35 -6.28 -26.03
CA SER A 245 11.04 -7.11 -27.00
C SER A 245 9.98 -7.76 -27.86
N ASN A 246 9.65 -7.19 -29.00
CA ASN A 246 8.95 -7.74 -30.19
C ASN A 246 7.97 -8.93 -30.03
N SER A 247 7.59 -9.31 -28.84
CA SER A 247 6.57 -10.30 -28.56
C SER A 247 5.28 -9.55 -28.18
N TRP A 248 4.23 -9.84 -28.92
CA TRP A 248 2.88 -9.28 -28.80
C TRP A 248 2.14 -9.72 -27.53
N GLU A 249 2.86 -10.14 -26.51
CA GLU A 249 2.29 -10.40 -25.19
C GLU A 249 2.13 -9.04 -24.50
N GLU A 250 0.90 -8.55 -24.42
CA GLU A 250 0.51 -7.51 -23.51
C GLU A 250 0.94 -7.99 -22.11
N LEU A 251 1.92 -7.29 -21.54
CA LEU A 251 2.31 -7.56 -20.15
C LEU A 251 1.15 -7.14 -19.27
N ASP A 252 0.48 -8.13 -18.72
CA ASP A 252 -0.57 -7.92 -17.76
C ASP A 252 -0.04 -7.12 -16.58
N GLY A 253 -0.85 -6.19 -16.09
CA GLY A 253 -0.58 -5.43 -14.87
C GLY A 253 -0.52 -6.36 -13.66
N LEU A 254 -0.11 -5.83 -12.52
CA LEU A 254 -0.29 -6.49 -11.23
C LEU A 254 -1.73 -6.26 -10.78
N ALA A 255 -2.54 -7.31 -10.75
CA ALA A 255 -3.84 -7.29 -10.12
C ALA A 255 -3.68 -7.53 -8.61
N ALA A 256 -4.12 -6.57 -7.80
CA ALA A 256 -4.08 -6.66 -6.35
C ALA A 256 -5.50 -6.52 -5.78
N GLU A 257 -5.82 -7.38 -4.83
CA GLU A 257 -7.10 -7.43 -4.15
C GLU A 257 -6.95 -6.99 -2.69
N PHE A 258 -7.94 -6.26 -2.20
CA PHE A 258 -7.98 -5.73 -0.86
C PHE A 258 -9.34 -6.02 -0.24
N GLU A 259 -9.33 -6.54 0.99
CA GLU A 259 -10.52 -6.89 1.74
C GLU A 259 -10.47 -6.27 3.15
N ASP A 260 -11.65 -6.00 3.71
CA ASP A 260 -11.80 -5.49 5.08
C ASP A 260 -10.99 -4.20 5.35
N LEU A 261 -11.07 -3.23 4.44
CA LEU A 261 -10.43 -1.93 4.64
C LEU A 261 -11.14 -1.13 5.73
N ASP A 262 -10.49 -0.92 6.86
CA ASP A 262 -10.97 -0.05 7.94
C ASP A 262 -10.06 1.17 8.11
N ILE A 263 -10.66 2.36 8.25
CA ILE A 263 -9.95 3.65 8.41
C ILE A 263 -10.67 4.51 9.45
N LEU A 264 -10.03 4.71 10.61
CA LEU A 264 -10.52 5.45 11.77
C LEU A 264 -9.70 6.71 12.07
#